data_b7c4cd72928ceb25b6dde93b1555abf4
#
_entry.id   b7c4cd72928ceb25b6dde93b1555abf4
#
_cell.length_a   1.000
_cell.length_b   1.000
_cell.length_c   1.000
_cell.angle_alpha   90.00
_cell.angle_beta   90.00
_cell.angle_gamma   90.00
#
_symmetry.space_group_name_H-M   'P 1'
#
loop_
_entity.id
_entity.type
_entity.pdbx_description
1 polymer ?
#
loop_
_entity_poly.entity_id
_entity_poly.type
_entity_poly.pdbx_seq_one_letter_code
_entity_poly.pdbx_strand_id
1 'polypeptide(L)'
;MHLTLKILPKQAEFLQSKAKTTIFRGGIGSGKTHVLCLGAINRALVGRRVCITSFSYPLLRDACLTTMRRILSENEIPFDFAKQEMTMSIGSGKVFFRSGDDPDSLRGPEYHDGFIDEARNFDNDYIYQVLVGRLRLSDDGQVFIATSPHGKDWVYNLSTSKGCQLITQHTGENTFNPKSYVETLRDVYGGDYYRQEVEAAILDSDLSIFKREWWKYYDVLPMEKPVRTVQSWDTAFKIKRTSDDSACTTWKQFRNGIYLIDGLAEKMEYPTLKETVKISASVHLPDAILIEDKASGQSLIPDLKAETTLPILPVEVETDKATRAHSATPMIQAGNVYLPRNHPFTYRLVQQCADFNPAGKGHDDIVDTVTQFINWLKRQANGAPVITTRHEEVAFANLPRAPMSRQEPTIARPKARNLLRGY
;
A
#
# COMPACT_ATOMS: atom_id res chain seq x y z
N MET A 1 40.01 -3.22 -10.59
CA MET A 1 39.88 -3.17 -9.12
C MET A 1 39.34 -4.51 -8.69
N HIS A 2 40.05 -5.30 -7.87
CA HIS A 2 39.53 -6.55 -7.32
C HIS A 2 38.96 -6.25 -5.94
N LEU A 3 37.65 -6.45 -5.77
CA LEU A 3 36.95 -6.26 -4.50
C LEU A 3 36.74 -7.64 -3.87
N THR A 4 37.25 -7.84 -2.66
CA THR A 4 37.05 -9.07 -1.91
C THR A 4 35.99 -8.78 -0.83
N LEU A 5 34.75 -9.18 -1.07
CA LEU A 5 33.64 -9.01 -0.12
C LEU A 5 33.31 -10.35 0.53
N LYS A 6 33.03 -10.31 1.84
CA LYS A 6 32.42 -11.47 2.53
C LYS A 6 30.93 -11.47 2.23
N ILE A 7 30.47 -12.48 1.52
CA ILE A 7 29.06 -12.67 1.16
C ILE A 7 28.61 -14.10 1.54
N LEU A 8 27.31 -14.28 1.69
CA LEU A 8 26.71 -15.58 1.96
C LEU A 8 26.66 -16.43 0.67
N PRO A 9 26.69 -17.77 0.75
CA PRO A 9 26.67 -18.64 -0.43
C PRO A 9 25.50 -18.32 -1.39
N LYS A 10 24.29 -18.13 -0.88
CA LYS A 10 23.10 -17.81 -1.68
C LYS A 10 23.17 -16.39 -2.29
N GLN A 11 23.84 -15.46 -1.63
CA GLN A 11 24.14 -14.15 -2.20
C GLN A 11 25.12 -14.25 -3.36
N ALA A 12 26.14 -15.12 -3.26
CA ALA A 12 27.05 -15.39 -4.36
C ALA A 12 26.33 -16.01 -5.56
N GLU A 13 25.44 -16.97 -5.32
CA GLU A 13 24.58 -17.56 -6.35
C GLU A 13 23.73 -16.51 -7.07
N PHE A 14 23.12 -15.59 -6.33
CA PHE A 14 22.33 -14.48 -6.89
C PHE A 14 23.17 -13.58 -7.80
N LEU A 15 24.35 -13.18 -7.37
CA LEU A 15 25.24 -12.31 -8.15
C LEU A 15 25.80 -12.98 -9.41
N GLN A 16 25.92 -14.31 -9.40
CA GLN A 16 26.48 -15.10 -10.52
C GLN A 16 25.39 -15.60 -11.49
N SER A 17 24.14 -15.37 -11.19
CA SER A 17 23.02 -15.85 -12.02
C SER A 17 23.10 -15.36 -13.47
N LYS A 18 22.77 -16.25 -14.39
CA LYS A 18 22.65 -15.98 -15.83
C LYS A 18 21.19 -15.99 -16.31
N ALA A 19 20.23 -16.20 -15.40
CA ALA A 19 18.82 -16.15 -15.73
C ALA A 19 18.39 -14.74 -16.16
N LYS A 20 17.42 -14.65 -17.07
CA LYS A 20 16.87 -13.35 -17.48
C LYS A 20 16.25 -12.61 -16.29
N THR A 21 15.67 -13.36 -15.37
CA THR A 21 15.15 -12.82 -14.09
C THR A 21 15.69 -13.67 -12.95
N THR A 22 16.19 -13.02 -11.91
CA THR A 22 16.65 -13.70 -10.70
C THR A 22 15.97 -13.10 -9.49
N ILE A 23 15.29 -13.94 -8.72
CA ILE A 23 14.55 -13.54 -7.52
C ILE A 23 15.29 -14.04 -6.28
N PHE A 24 15.63 -13.12 -5.38
CA PHE A 24 16.13 -13.42 -4.04
C PHE A 24 14.98 -13.25 -3.05
N ARG A 25 14.37 -14.36 -2.67
CA ARG A 25 13.32 -14.40 -1.66
C ARG A 25 13.95 -14.67 -0.30
N GLY A 26 13.74 -13.80 0.67
CA GLY A 26 14.39 -13.97 1.95
C GLY A 26 13.58 -13.47 3.14
N GLY A 27 13.86 -14.04 4.33
CA GLY A 27 13.29 -13.56 5.57
C GLY A 27 13.81 -12.18 5.98
N ILE A 28 13.24 -11.61 7.03
CA ILE A 28 13.70 -10.34 7.61
C ILE A 28 15.17 -10.47 8.05
N GLY A 29 16.01 -9.48 7.73
CA GLY A 29 17.43 -9.55 8.07
C GLY A 29 18.23 -10.62 7.32
N SER A 30 17.69 -11.26 6.27
CA SER A 30 18.42 -12.24 5.45
C SER A 30 19.49 -11.62 4.53
N GLY A 31 19.51 -10.28 4.39
CA GLY A 31 20.46 -9.56 3.55
C GLY A 31 20.01 -9.34 2.11
N LYS A 32 18.69 -9.38 1.84
CA LYS A 32 18.07 -9.15 0.51
C LYS A 32 18.51 -7.86 -0.15
N THR A 33 18.22 -6.72 0.47
CA THR A 33 18.57 -5.38 -0.04
C THR A 33 20.07 -5.22 -0.17
N HIS A 34 20.86 -5.83 0.74
CA HIS A 34 22.31 -5.79 0.67
C HIS A 34 22.84 -6.45 -0.62
N VAL A 35 22.41 -7.68 -0.93
CA VAL A 35 22.85 -8.38 -2.14
C VAL A 35 22.32 -7.72 -3.41
N LEU A 36 21.11 -7.17 -3.38
CA LEU A 36 20.55 -6.42 -4.50
C LEU A 36 21.42 -5.19 -4.83
N CYS A 37 21.80 -4.42 -3.80
CA CYS A 37 22.68 -3.27 -3.94
C CYS A 37 24.09 -3.67 -4.40
N LEU A 38 24.64 -4.77 -3.90
CA LEU A 38 25.92 -5.32 -4.39
C LEU A 38 25.85 -5.67 -5.88
N GLY A 39 24.75 -6.28 -6.32
CA GLY A 39 24.53 -6.58 -7.74
C GLY A 39 24.54 -5.33 -8.59
N ALA A 40 23.82 -4.29 -8.18
CA ALA A 40 23.77 -3.01 -8.88
C ALA A 40 25.16 -2.32 -8.93
N ILE A 41 25.90 -2.32 -7.82
CA ILE A 41 27.28 -1.79 -7.75
C ILE A 41 28.19 -2.56 -8.71
N ASN A 42 28.17 -3.90 -8.68
CA ASN A 42 29.01 -4.74 -9.54
C ASN A 42 28.76 -4.47 -11.02
N ARG A 43 27.49 -4.32 -11.42
CA ARG A 43 27.13 -3.97 -12.80
C ARG A 43 27.59 -2.56 -13.18
N ALA A 44 27.48 -1.58 -12.28
CA ALA A 44 27.96 -0.23 -12.53
C ALA A 44 29.49 -0.17 -12.65
N LEU A 45 30.22 -0.91 -11.82
CA LEU A 45 31.72 -0.96 -11.89
C LEU A 45 32.22 -1.43 -13.25
N VAL A 46 31.49 -2.27 -13.96
CA VAL A 46 31.82 -2.72 -15.31
C VAL A 46 31.21 -1.87 -16.42
N GLY A 47 30.80 -0.64 -16.10
CA GLY A 47 30.34 0.35 -17.08
C GLY A 47 28.87 0.28 -17.45
N ARG A 48 28.06 -0.55 -16.77
CA ARG A 48 26.64 -0.69 -17.10
C ARG A 48 25.80 0.43 -16.47
N ARG A 49 24.73 0.80 -17.17
CA ARG A 49 23.67 1.69 -16.66
C ARG A 49 22.58 0.80 -16.07
N VAL A 50 22.30 0.94 -14.79
CA VAL A 50 21.35 0.11 -14.09
C VAL A 50 20.25 0.95 -13.43
N CYS A 51 19.03 0.45 -13.41
CA CYS A 51 17.93 1.05 -12.66
C CYS A 51 17.72 0.25 -11.38
N ILE A 52 17.64 0.92 -10.24
CA ILE A 52 17.17 0.35 -8.99
C ILE A 52 15.87 1.04 -8.58
N THR A 53 14.85 0.25 -8.28
CA THR A 53 13.52 0.74 -7.90
C THR A 53 13.01 0.05 -6.64
N SER A 54 12.20 0.75 -5.88
CA SER A 54 11.40 0.24 -4.76
C SER A 54 10.02 0.91 -4.80
N PHE A 55 9.05 0.38 -4.05
CA PHE A 55 7.66 0.81 -4.08
C PHE A 55 7.47 2.31 -3.89
N SER A 56 8.27 2.95 -3.02
CA SER A 56 8.18 4.39 -2.79
C SER A 56 9.56 5.04 -2.66
N TYR A 57 9.61 6.36 -2.87
CA TYR A 57 10.84 7.12 -2.71
C TYR A 57 11.45 7.03 -1.29
N PRO A 58 10.68 7.10 -0.18
CA PRO A 58 11.24 6.90 1.16
C PRO A 58 11.92 5.53 1.32
N LEU A 59 11.27 4.44 0.88
CA LEU A 59 11.84 3.10 0.94
C LEU A 59 13.12 3.00 0.10
N LEU A 60 13.10 3.52 -1.11
CA LEU A 60 14.26 3.54 -2.01
C LEU A 60 15.45 4.28 -1.38
N ARG A 61 15.21 5.45 -0.77
CA ARG A 61 16.22 6.27 -0.10
C ARG A 61 16.78 5.58 1.15
N ASP A 62 15.89 5.12 2.02
CA ASP A 62 16.26 4.64 3.36
C ASP A 62 16.86 3.24 3.31
N ALA A 63 16.43 2.40 2.38
CA ALA A 63 16.98 1.06 2.17
C ALA A 63 18.11 1.03 1.13
N CYS A 64 17.80 1.23 -0.15
CA CYS A 64 18.76 1.01 -1.24
C CYS A 64 19.86 2.05 -1.27
N LEU A 65 19.53 3.35 -1.30
CA LEU A 65 20.55 4.42 -1.40
C LEU A 65 21.48 4.44 -0.19
N THR A 66 20.93 4.29 1.02
CA THR A 66 21.70 4.24 2.27
C THR A 66 22.62 3.01 2.28
N THR A 67 22.11 1.84 1.89
CA THR A 67 22.93 0.61 1.81
C THR A 67 24.02 0.71 0.78
N MET A 68 23.75 1.25 -0.42
CA MET A 68 24.77 1.44 -1.44
C MET A 68 25.88 2.39 -0.99
N ARG A 69 25.52 3.52 -0.40
CA ARG A 69 26.52 4.47 0.13
C ARG A 69 27.41 3.83 1.19
N ARG A 70 26.80 3.05 2.11
CA ARG A 70 27.55 2.35 3.13
C ARG A 70 28.53 1.34 2.50
N ILE A 71 28.08 0.48 1.58
CA ILE A 71 28.93 -0.50 0.90
C ILE A 71 30.09 0.19 0.19
N LEU A 72 29.84 1.26 -0.56
CA LEU A 72 30.86 1.98 -1.31
C LEU A 72 31.88 2.64 -0.37
N SER A 73 31.42 3.29 0.70
CA SER A 73 32.30 3.97 1.66
C SER A 73 33.14 2.98 2.48
N GLU A 74 32.56 1.87 2.96
CA GLU A 74 33.25 0.84 3.73
C GLU A 74 34.34 0.12 2.91
N ASN A 75 34.23 0.14 1.56
CA ASN A 75 35.15 -0.52 0.66
C ASN A 75 36.02 0.50 -0.14
N GLU A 76 35.99 1.76 0.25
CA GLU A 76 36.77 2.85 -0.37
C GLU A 76 36.58 2.95 -1.89
N ILE A 77 35.36 2.62 -2.39
CA ILE A 77 34.99 2.73 -3.80
C ILE A 77 34.55 4.17 -4.09
N PRO A 78 35.23 4.90 -4.97
CA PRO A 78 34.81 6.25 -5.33
C PRO A 78 33.46 6.26 -6.03
N PHE A 79 32.62 7.18 -5.65
CA PHE A 79 31.32 7.42 -6.29
C PHE A 79 30.94 8.91 -6.24
N ASP A 80 30.15 9.34 -7.21
CA ASP A 80 29.51 10.65 -7.22
C ASP A 80 27.99 10.51 -7.21
N PHE A 81 27.29 11.30 -6.40
CA PHE A 81 25.85 11.22 -6.28
C PHE A 81 25.17 12.55 -6.62
N ALA A 82 24.53 12.59 -7.78
CA ALA A 82 23.70 13.71 -8.24
C ALA A 82 22.31 13.63 -7.62
N LYS A 83 22.08 14.40 -6.54
CA LYS A 83 20.85 14.35 -5.75
C LYS A 83 19.59 14.75 -6.56
N GLN A 84 19.69 15.75 -7.43
CA GLN A 84 18.55 16.21 -8.23
C GLN A 84 18.11 15.17 -9.27
N GLU A 85 19.07 14.49 -9.90
CA GLU A 85 18.81 13.45 -10.89
C GLU A 85 18.51 12.08 -10.26
N MET A 86 18.76 11.93 -8.96
CA MET A 86 18.72 10.65 -8.27
C MET A 86 19.55 9.59 -9.00
N THR A 87 20.83 9.93 -9.26
CA THR A 87 21.77 9.05 -9.94
C THR A 87 23.09 8.97 -9.19
N MET A 88 23.72 7.80 -9.27
CA MET A 88 25.05 7.54 -8.67
C MET A 88 26.00 7.02 -9.74
N SER A 89 27.10 7.73 -9.97
CA SER A 89 28.18 7.29 -10.85
C SER A 89 29.17 6.45 -10.06
N ILE A 90 29.50 5.25 -10.56
CA ILE A 90 30.43 4.30 -9.93
C ILE A 90 31.31 3.75 -11.04
N GLY A 91 32.62 4.03 -10.98
CA GLY A 91 33.54 3.69 -12.09
C GLY A 91 33.08 4.35 -13.39
N SER A 92 32.89 3.56 -14.44
CA SER A 92 32.39 4.02 -15.75
C SER A 92 30.88 3.86 -15.92
N GLY A 93 30.19 3.28 -14.95
CA GLY A 93 28.75 3.06 -15.02
C GLY A 93 27.94 4.01 -14.16
N LYS A 94 26.61 3.84 -14.21
CA LYS A 94 25.67 4.72 -13.50
C LYS A 94 24.49 3.92 -12.95
N VAL A 95 24.11 4.18 -11.70
CA VAL A 95 22.90 3.68 -11.06
C VAL A 95 21.85 4.77 -11.03
N PHE A 96 20.67 4.46 -11.51
CA PHE A 96 19.49 5.33 -11.51
C PHE A 96 18.54 4.87 -10.44
N PHE A 97 18.25 5.71 -9.46
CA PHE A 97 17.26 5.46 -8.42
C PHE A 97 15.90 6.00 -8.88
N ARG A 98 14.92 5.13 -8.99
CA ARG A 98 13.58 5.50 -9.45
C ARG A 98 12.52 4.96 -8.50
N SER A 99 11.58 5.80 -8.10
CA SER A 99 10.44 5.37 -7.31
C SER A 99 9.48 4.55 -8.17
N GLY A 100 8.88 3.53 -7.59
CA GLY A 100 7.95 2.65 -8.28
C GLY A 100 6.48 2.98 -8.02
N ASP A 101 6.19 4.05 -7.26
CA ASP A 101 4.82 4.56 -7.04
C ASP A 101 4.14 5.02 -8.33
N ASP A 102 4.95 5.50 -9.30
CA ASP A 102 4.53 5.74 -10.68
C ASP A 102 5.46 4.95 -11.63
N PRO A 103 5.12 3.70 -11.99
CA PRO A 103 5.94 2.88 -12.90
C PRO A 103 6.14 3.50 -14.28
N ASP A 104 5.24 4.34 -14.76
CA ASP A 104 5.37 4.99 -16.06
C ASP A 104 6.51 6.02 -16.09
N SER A 105 6.91 6.55 -14.93
CA SER A 105 8.09 7.41 -14.80
C SER A 105 9.41 6.72 -15.21
N LEU A 106 9.45 5.38 -15.23
CA LEU A 106 10.59 4.59 -15.69
C LEU A 106 10.71 4.55 -17.22
N ARG A 107 9.72 5.03 -17.98
CA ARG A 107 9.66 4.89 -19.45
C ARG A 107 10.63 5.77 -20.22
N GLY A 108 11.26 6.76 -19.61
CA GLY A 108 12.19 7.67 -20.30
C GLY A 108 13.55 7.04 -20.61
N PRO A 109 14.35 6.68 -19.59
CA PRO A 109 15.72 6.18 -19.77
C PRO A 109 15.77 4.72 -20.24
N GLU A 110 16.95 4.33 -20.77
CA GLU A 110 17.28 2.95 -21.12
C GLU A 110 18.39 2.42 -20.21
N TYR A 111 18.31 1.14 -19.89
CA TYR A 111 19.19 0.47 -18.96
C TYR A 111 19.74 -0.83 -19.54
N HIS A 112 20.86 -1.30 -18.98
CA HIS A 112 21.39 -2.64 -19.22
C HIS A 112 20.70 -3.65 -18.30
N ASP A 113 20.52 -3.30 -17.01
CA ASP A 113 19.95 -4.18 -16.01
C ASP A 113 18.96 -3.43 -15.11
N GLY A 114 18.00 -4.16 -14.54
CA GLY A 114 17.01 -3.67 -13.61
C GLY A 114 17.07 -4.36 -12.25
N PHE A 115 16.81 -3.61 -11.20
CA PHE A 115 16.79 -4.09 -9.81
C PHE A 115 15.51 -3.61 -9.12
N ILE A 116 14.76 -4.52 -8.51
CA ILE A 116 13.51 -4.24 -7.79
C ILE A 116 13.68 -4.68 -6.35
N ASP A 117 13.60 -3.74 -5.40
CA ASP A 117 13.64 -4.05 -3.97
C ASP A 117 12.24 -4.06 -3.37
N GLU A 118 12.04 -4.97 -2.40
CA GLU A 118 10.75 -5.24 -1.73
C GLU A 118 9.58 -5.36 -2.71
N ALA A 119 9.75 -6.22 -3.72
CA ALA A 119 8.80 -6.42 -4.82
C ALA A 119 7.39 -6.83 -4.35
N ARG A 120 7.26 -7.43 -3.16
CA ARG A 120 5.98 -7.76 -2.54
C ARG A 120 5.06 -6.56 -2.30
N ASN A 121 5.62 -5.34 -2.26
CA ASN A 121 4.84 -4.13 -2.03
C ASN A 121 4.11 -3.62 -3.27
N PHE A 122 4.39 -4.19 -4.46
CA PHE A 122 3.68 -3.87 -5.69
C PHE A 122 2.50 -4.82 -5.89
N ASP A 123 1.36 -4.27 -6.29
CA ASP A 123 0.09 -4.99 -6.46
C ASP A 123 0.13 -6.06 -7.54
N ASN A 124 0.94 -5.81 -8.58
CA ASN A 124 1.02 -6.64 -9.77
C ASN A 124 2.41 -6.49 -10.43
N ASP A 125 2.62 -7.21 -11.50
CA ASP A 125 3.89 -7.25 -12.23
C ASP A 125 4.13 -6.06 -13.17
N TYR A 126 3.31 -5.01 -13.15
CA TYR A 126 3.43 -3.89 -14.09
C TYR A 126 4.78 -3.18 -13.99
N ILE A 127 5.30 -2.97 -12.76
CA ILE A 127 6.66 -2.41 -12.56
C ILE A 127 7.72 -3.26 -13.24
N TYR A 128 7.62 -4.59 -13.17
CA TYR A 128 8.52 -5.53 -13.82
C TYR A 128 8.40 -5.43 -15.34
N GLN A 129 7.17 -5.41 -15.90
CA GLN A 129 6.93 -5.28 -17.34
C GLN A 129 7.51 -3.98 -17.91
N VAL A 130 7.28 -2.85 -17.22
CA VAL A 130 7.83 -1.56 -17.62
C VAL A 130 9.36 -1.60 -17.60
N LEU A 131 9.96 -2.14 -16.52
CA LEU A 131 11.41 -2.22 -16.39
C LEU A 131 12.04 -3.10 -17.46
N VAL A 132 11.49 -4.30 -17.73
CA VAL A 132 11.95 -5.18 -18.82
C VAL A 132 11.92 -4.46 -20.16
N GLY A 133 10.88 -3.68 -20.45
CA GLY A 133 10.77 -2.87 -21.67
C GLY A 133 11.82 -1.77 -21.79
N ARG A 134 12.59 -1.48 -20.73
CA ARG A 134 13.71 -0.50 -20.73
C ARG A 134 15.10 -1.13 -20.84
N LEU A 135 15.21 -2.46 -20.77
CA LEU A 135 16.50 -3.17 -20.90
C LEU A 135 16.88 -3.36 -22.37
N ARG A 136 17.28 -2.28 -23.03
CA ARG A 136 17.55 -2.25 -24.47
C ARG A 136 19.00 -1.88 -24.84
N LEU A 137 19.88 -1.69 -23.84
CA LEU A 137 21.27 -1.31 -24.10
C LEU A 137 22.18 -2.51 -24.37
N SER A 138 21.69 -3.76 -24.13
CA SER A 138 22.43 -4.99 -24.41
C SER A 138 21.49 -6.19 -24.49
N ASP A 139 21.90 -7.23 -25.20
CA ASP A 139 21.12 -8.48 -25.37
C ASP A 139 21.12 -9.35 -24.09
N ASP A 140 22.08 -9.13 -23.20
CA ASP A 140 22.27 -9.87 -21.96
C ASP A 140 21.62 -9.21 -20.73
N GLY A 141 20.75 -8.22 -20.94
CA GLY A 141 20.05 -7.52 -19.88
C GLY A 141 19.29 -8.46 -18.95
N GLN A 142 19.37 -8.20 -17.63
CA GLN A 142 18.79 -9.02 -16.58
C GLN A 142 17.97 -8.17 -15.61
N VAL A 143 16.94 -8.81 -15.00
CA VAL A 143 16.20 -8.24 -13.86
C VAL A 143 16.53 -9.02 -12.60
N PHE A 144 16.89 -8.29 -11.55
CA PHE A 144 17.16 -8.81 -10.21
C PHE A 144 16.08 -8.31 -9.24
N ILE A 145 15.46 -9.21 -8.52
CA ILE A 145 14.35 -8.90 -7.61
C ILE A 145 14.71 -9.36 -6.22
N ALA A 146 14.56 -8.49 -5.23
CA ALA A 146 14.65 -8.83 -3.81
C ALA A 146 13.27 -8.68 -3.17
N THR A 147 12.82 -9.68 -2.43
CA THR A 147 11.49 -9.66 -1.80
C THR A 147 11.43 -10.54 -0.56
N SER A 148 10.57 -10.21 0.38
CA SER A 148 10.06 -11.16 1.36
C SER A 148 8.87 -11.92 0.78
N PRO A 149 8.60 -13.16 1.21
CA PRO A 149 7.45 -13.91 0.72
C PRO A 149 6.13 -13.23 1.10
N HIS A 150 5.16 -13.31 0.21
CA HIS A 150 3.84 -12.76 0.44
C HIS A 150 2.77 -13.58 -0.29
N GLY A 151 2.44 -14.75 0.24
CA GLY A 151 1.49 -15.68 -0.38
C GLY A 151 1.86 -16.04 -1.83
N LYS A 152 0.86 -16.40 -2.62
CA LYS A 152 0.99 -16.68 -4.05
C LYS A 152 0.73 -15.42 -4.91
N ASP A 153 1.52 -14.37 -4.67
CA ASP A 153 1.46 -13.10 -5.38
C ASP A 153 2.06 -13.16 -6.80
N TRP A 154 2.19 -12.02 -7.46
CA TRP A 154 2.78 -11.93 -8.79
C TRP A 154 4.25 -12.37 -8.82
N VAL A 155 5.01 -12.13 -7.74
CA VAL A 155 6.42 -12.57 -7.64
C VAL A 155 6.52 -14.08 -7.53
N TYR A 156 5.59 -14.71 -6.78
CA TYR A 156 5.47 -16.16 -6.74
C TYR A 156 5.19 -16.73 -8.15
N ASN A 157 4.22 -16.16 -8.86
CA ASN A 157 3.89 -16.59 -10.22
C ASN A 157 5.07 -16.41 -11.18
N LEU A 158 5.79 -15.27 -11.07
CA LEU A 158 7.01 -15.02 -11.86
C LEU A 158 8.09 -16.05 -11.53
N SER A 159 8.25 -16.42 -10.26
CA SER A 159 9.27 -17.39 -9.81
C SER A 159 9.12 -18.78 -10.40
N THR A 160 7.90 -19.15 -10.82
CA THR A 160 7.60 -20.43 -11.46
C THR A 160 7.69 -20.38 -13.00
N SER A 161 7.96 -19.20 -13.57
CA SER A 161 8.04 -19.00 -15.01
C SER A 161 9.37 -19.49 -15.59
N LYS A 162 9.33 -19.86 -16.89
CA LYS A 162 10.54 -20.27 -17.62
C LYS A 162 11.54 -19.11 -17.74
N GLY A 163 12.80 -19.36 -17.40
CA GLY A 163 13.86 -18.34 -17.46
C GLY A 163 14.03 -17.50 -16.19
N CYS A 164 13.26 -17.82 -15.14
CA CYS A 164 13.43 -17.25 -13.82
C CYS A 164 14.24 -18.20 -12.91
N GLN A 165 15.19 -17.66 -12.16
CA GLN A 165 15.88 -18.35 -11.07
C GLN A 165 15.40 -17.82 -9.73
N LEU A 166 14.90 -18.72 -8.87
CA LEU A 166 14.51 -18.40 -7.50
C LEU A 166 15.60 -18.88 -6.53
N ILE A 167 16.05 -17.98 -5.68
CA ILE A 167 16.96 -18.26 -4.57
C ILE A 167 16.24 -17.90 -3.28
N THR A 168 16.15 -18.84 -2.35
CA THR A 168 15.45 -18.61 -1.07
C THR A 168 16.47 -18.66 0.09
N GLN A 169 16.46 -17.63 0.94
CA GLN A 169 17.34 -17.53 2.11
C GLN A 169 16.54 -17.24 3.37
N HIS A 170 16.72 -18.11 4.40
CA HIS A 170 16.12 -17.90 5.71
C HIS A 170 16.94 -16.87 6.51
N THR A 171 16.30 -16.20 7.46
CA THR A 171 16.99 -15.26 8.36
C THR A 171 18.15 -15.89 9.11
N GLY A 172 17.96 -17.13 9.60
CA GLY A 172 18.98 -17.87 10.36
C GLY A 172 20.21 -18.27 9.55
N GLU A 173 20.16 -18.24 8.22
CA GLU A 173 21.31 -18.50 7.35
C GLU A 173 22.24 -17.27 7.21
N ASN A 174 21.79 -16.09 7.68
CA ASN A 174 22.61 -14.90 7.67
C ASN A 174 23.52 -14.85 8.91
N THR A 175 24.74 -15.30 8.74
CA THR A 175 25.76 -15.36 9.81
C THR A 175 26.31 -13.98 10.21
N PHE A 176 25.93 -12.90 9.53
CA PHE A 176 26.28 -11.54 9.93
C PHE A 176 25.31 -10.95 10.97
N ASN A 177 24.17 -11.57 11.19
CA ASN A 177 23.24 -11.17 12.26
C ASN A 177 23.81 -11.55 13.64
N PRO A 178 23.46 -10.79 14.70
CA PRO A 178 23.73 -11.23 16.07
C PRO A 178 23.12 -12.62 16.34
N LYS A 179 23.82 -13.45 17.12
CA LYS A 179 23.37 -14.84 17.40
C LYS A 179 21.98 -14.90 18.03
N SER A 180 21.64 -13.94 18.90
CA SER A 180 20.33 -13.84 19.55
C SER A 180 19.21 -13.32 18.64
N TYR A 181 19.53 -12.82 17.44
CA TYR A 181 18.53 -12.14 16.58
C TYR A 181 17.37 -13.05 16.20
N VAL A 182 17.66 -14.28 15.78
CA VAL A 182 16.62 -15.27 15.40
C VAL A 182 15.79 -15.71 16.60
N GLU A 183 16.43 -15.85 17.77
CA GLU A 183 15.72 -16.17 19.02
C GLU A 183 14.75 -15.04 19.38
N THR A 184 15.22 -13.79 19.37
CA THR A 184 14.37 -12.63 19.59
C THR A 184 13.17 -12.58 18.63
N LEU A 185 13.40 -12.89 17.35
CA LEU A 185 12.30 -12.94 16.37
C LEU A 185 11.32 -14.09 16.66
N ARG A 186 11.81 -15.22 17.18
CA ARG A 186 10.94 -16.34 17.58
C ARG A 186 10.05 -16.00 18.76
N ASP A 187 10.56 -15.20 19.69
CA ASP A 187 9.79 -14.77 20.87
C ASP A 187 8.73 -13.72 20.50
N VAL A 188 8.99 -12.91 19.45
CA VAL A 188 8.10 -11.82 19.03
C VAL A 188 7.11 -12.27 17.95
N TYR A 189 7.52 -13.15 17.05
CA TYR A 189 6.72 -13.57 15.89
C TYR A 189 6.11 -14.95 16.16
N GLY A 190 4.78 -15.05 16.14
CA GLY A 190 4.08 -16.31 16.34
C GLY A 190 3.81 -17.07 15.03
N GLY A 191 3.74 -18.39 15.11
CA GLY A 191 3.17 -19.30 14.12
C GLY A 191 3.55 -19.02 12.65
N ASP A 192 2.53 -18.75 11.85
CA ASP A 192 2.71 -18.57 10.41
C ASP A 192 3.44 -17.28 10.05
N TYR A 193 3.33 -16.24 10.87
CA TYR A 193 4.09 -15.01 10.66
C TYR A 193 5.61 -15.24 10.80
N TYR A 194 6.03 -16.05 11.79
CA TYR A 194 7.42 -16.48 11.90
C TYR A 194 7.87 -17.28 10.67
N ARG A 195 7.05 -18.22 10.22
CA ARG A 195 7.36 -19.03 9.03
C ARG A 195 7.53 -18.16 7.78
N GLN A 196 6.64 -17.19 7.58
CA GLN A 196 6.72 -16.27 6.45
C GLN A 196 7.90 -15.32 6.56
N GLU A 197 8.02 -14.57 7.66
CA GLU A 197 8.98 -13.48 7.79
C GLU A 197 10.39 -13.93 8.14
N VAL A 198 10.57 -15.10 8.80
CA VAL A 198 11.89 -15.59 9.22
C VAL A 198 12.37 -16.77 8.38
N GLU A 199 11.50 -17.74 8.11
CA GLU A 199 11.83 -18.93 7.33
C GLU A 199 11.58 -18.73 5.81
N ALA A 200 11.16 -17.55 5.41
CA ALA A 200 10.86 -17.22 4.00
C ALA A 200 9.89 -18.21 3.34
N ALA A 201 8.97 -18.78 4.13
CA ALA A 201 7.98 -19.73 3.65
C ALA A 201 6.87 -19.00 2.83
N ILE A 202 6.44 -19.62 1.75
CA ILE A 202 5.18 -19.26 1.10
C ILE A 202 4.07 -19.94 1.89
N LEU A 203 3.21 -19.14 2.50
CA LEU A 203 2.03 -19.65 3.15
C LEU A 203 0.91 -19.74 2.11
N ASP A 204 0.24 -20.88 2.06
CA ASP A 204 -0.99 -20.97 1.29
C ASP A 204 -2.05 -20.08 1.95
N SER A 205 -2.71 -19.25 1.17
CA SER A 205 -3.82 -18.38 1.60
C SER A 205 -5.02 -19.16 2.19
N ASP A 206 -4.94 -20.47 2.22
CA ASP A 206 -5.98 -21.34 2.79
C ASP A 206 -6.20 -21.14 4.30
N LEU A 207 -5.22 -20.57 5.03
CA LEU A 207 -5.36 -20.22 6.44
C LEU A 207 -5.88 -18.80 6.67
N SER A 208 -5.92 -17.97 5.65
CA SER A 208 -6.48 -16.62 5.76
C SER A 208 -8.00 -16.66 5.90
N ILE A 209 -8.55 -15.88 6.84
CA ILE A 209 -10.00 -15.75 7.02
C ILE A 209 -10.64 -15.11 5.77
N PHE A 210 -9.93 -14.19 5.10
CA PHE A 210 -10.38 -13.53 3.89
C PHE A 210 -9.49 -13.91 2.71
N LYS A 211 -10.02 -14.70 1.78
CA LYS A 211 -9.26 -15.11 0.59
C LYS A 211 -9.30 -14.04 -0.48
N ARG A 212 -8.16 -13.78 -1.13
CA ARG A 212 -8.02 -12.75 -2.17
C ARG A 212 -8.97 -12.96 -3.35
N GLU A 213 -9.18 -14.21 -3.76
CA GLU A 213 -10.07 -14.58 -4.87
C GLU A 213 -11.55 -14.37 -4.62
N TRP A 214 -11.97 -14.10 -3.40
CA TRP A 214 -13.37 -13.82 -3.09
C TRP A 214 -13.80 -12.39 -3.45
N TRP A 215 -12.85 -11.45 -3.55
CA TRP A 215 -13.13 -10.07 -3.88
C TRP A 215 -13.52 -9.91 -5.33
N LYS A 216 -14.61 -9.19 -5.59
CA LYS A 216 -15.04 -8.78 -6.92
C LYS A 216 -14.60 -7.34 -7.18
N TYR A 217 -14.32 -7.06 -8.45
CA TYR A 217 -13.85 -5.73 -8.84
C TYR A 217 -14.81 -5.09 -9.83
N TYR A 218 -14.93 -3.76 -9.75
CA TYR A 218 -15.71 -2.99 -10.68
C TYR A 218 -14.90 -1.80 -11.23
N ASP A 219 -15.24 -1.38 -12.45
CA ASP A 219 -14.66 -0.21 -13.10
C ASP A 219 -15.66 0.97 -13.11
N VAL A 220 -16.96 0.68 -13.13
CA VAL A 220 -18.05 1.67 -13.12
C VAL A 220 -19.11 1.21 -12.13
N LEU A 221 -19.59 2.15 -11.31
CA LEU A 221 -20.70 1.89 -10.38
C LEU A 221 -22.02 1.61 -11.13
N PRO A 222 -22.93 0.84 -10.54
CA PRO A 222 -24.30 0.69 -11.09
C PRO A 222 -24.96 2.05 -11.33
N MET A 223 -25.66 2.16 -12.45
CA MET A 223 -26.35 3.43 -12.81
C MET A 223 -27.60 3.70 -11.97
N GLU A 224 -28.10 2.70 -11.27
CA GLU A 224 -29.25 2.85 -10.36
C GLU A 224 -28.87 3.67 -9.11
N LYS A 225 -29.89 4.27 -8.48
CA LYS A 225 -29.68 4.95 -7.19
C LYS A 225 -29.31 3.92 -6.11
N PRO A 226 -28.27 4.15 -5.30
CA PRO A 226 -27.96 3.26 -4.19
C PRO A 226 -29.10 3.24 -3.17
N VAL A 227 -29.31 2.10 -2.54
CA VAL A 227 -30.28 1.94 -1.44
C VAL A 227 -29.87 2.81 -0.25
N ARG A 228 -28.55 2.83 0.02
CA ARG A 228 -27.93 3.68 1.06
C ARG A 228 -26.44 3.84 0.84
N THR A 229 -25.88 4.90 1.44
CA THR A 229 -24.42 5.13 1.58
C THR A 229 -24.06 5.03 3.06
N VAL A 230 -23.03 4.27 3.41
CA VAL A 230 -22.60 4.05 4.80
C VAL A 230 -21.12 4.26 4.94
N GLN A 231 -20.72 4.98 5.97
CA GLN A 231 -19.33 5.06 6.41
C GLN A 231 -19.12 4.19 7.66
N SER A 232 -17.99 3.49 7.70
CA SER A 232 -17.60 2.66 8.83
C SER A 232 -16.22 3.10 9.30
N TRP A 233 -16.14 3.56 10.54
CA TRP A 233 -14.95 4.10 11.16
C TRP A 233 -14.44 3.19 12.27
N ASP A 234 -13.17 2.86 12.22
CA ASP A 234 -12.36 2.44 13.36
C ASP A 234 -11.43 3.58 13.74
N THR A 235 -11.47 4.01 15.00
CA THR A 235 -10.87 5.27 15.41
C THR A 235 -9.79 5.08 16.47
N ALA A 236 -8.60 5.64 16.25
CA ALA A 236 -7.51 5.77 17.20
C ALA A 236 -6.95 7.20 17.15
N PHE A 237 -6.67 7.82 18.31
CA PHE A 237 -6.15 9.20 18.34
C PHE A 237 -4.91 9.41 19.21
N LYS A 238 -4.19 8.33 19.56
CA LYS A 238 -2.95 8.43 20.34
C LYS A 238 -1.75 8.39 19.40
N ILE A 239 -1.04 9.51 19.28
CA ILE A 239 0.23 9.56 18.54
C ILE A 239 1.35 9.02 19.41
N LYS A 240 1.44 7.71 19.51
CA LYS A 240 2.70 7.03 19.81
C LYS A 240 3.16 6.32 18.53
N ARG A 241 4.46 6.14 18.37
CA ARG A 241 5.05 5.44 17.21
C ARG A 241 4.44 4.03 16.99
N THR A 242 3.78 3.49 18.01
CA THR A 242 3.13 2.18 18.10
C THR A 242 1.60 2.25 18.17
N SER A 243 0.97 3.41 17.93
CA SER A 243 -0.50 3.49 17.93
C SER A 243 -1.06 3.09 16.57
N ASP A 244 -2.28 2.53 16.60
CA ASP A 244 -3.04 2.11 15.42
C ASP A 244 -3.46 3.32 14.57
N ASP A 245 -3.73 3.09 13.29
CA ASP A 245 -4.28 4.09 12.38
C ASP A 245 -5.77 4.33 12.71
N SER A 246 -6.28 5.52 12.38
CA SER A 246 -7.73 5.68 12.23
C SER A 246 -8.10 5.32 10.81
N ALA A 247 -9.04 4.40 10.63
CA ALA A 247 -9.47 3.91 9.33
C ALA A 247 -10.95 4.21 9.09
N CYS A 248 -11.28 4.47 7.82
CA CYS A 248 -12.65 4.59 7.34
C CYS A 248 -12.81 3.84 6.02
N THR A 249 -13.96 3.19 5.86
CA THR A 249 -14.43 2.67 4.58
C THR A 249 -15.80 3.23 4.27
N THR A 250 -15.99 3.72 3.04
CA THR A 250 -17.26 4.28 2.55
C THR A 250 -17.88 3.35 1.52
N TRP A 251 -19.11 2.93 1.76
CA TRP A 251 -19.80 1.90 1.00
C TRP A 251 -21.11 2.41 0.42
N LYS A 252 -21.42 2.00 -0.80
CA LYS A 252 -22.76 2.11 -1.37
C LYS A 252 -23.41 0.74 -1.49
N GLN A 253 -24.62 0.59 -0.93
CA GLN A 253 -25.44 -0.60 -1.11
C GLN A 253 -26.32 -0.43 -2.33
N PHE A 254 -26.28 -1.40 -3.25
CA PHE A 254 -27.20 -1.55 -4.37
C PHE A 254 -27.98 -2.85 -4.22
N ARG A 255 -28.95 -3.10 -5.09
CA ARG A 255 -29.75 -4.34 -5.05
C ARG A 255 -28.91 -5.58 -5.29
N ASN A 256 -27.85 -5.48 -6.10
CA ASN A 256 -26.96 -6.56 -6.50
C ASN A 256 -25.72 -6.73 -5.62
N GLY A 257 -25.54 -5.91 -4.59
CA GLY A 257 -24.39 -6.02 -3.69
C GLY A 257 -23.96 -4.70 -3.03
N ILE A 258 -22.81 -4.74 -2.38
CA ILE A 258 -22.20 -3.60 -1.70
C ILE A 258 -20.89 -3.22 -2.41
N TYR A 259 -20.69 -1.93 -2.58
CA TYR A 259 -19.59 -1.36 -3.36
C TYR A 259 -18.77 -0.42 -2.49
N LEU A 260 -17.49 -0.70 -2.32
CA LEU A 260 -16.55 0.25 -1.73
C LEU A 260 -16.39 1.42 -2.70
N ILE A 261 -16.56 2.64 -2.25
CA ILE A 261 -16.38 3.83 -3.09
C ILE A 261 -15.20 4.69 -2.67
N ASP A 262 -14.80 4.60 -1.42
CA ASP A 262 -13.66 5.33 -0.88
C ASP A 262 -13.15 4.69 0.42
N GLY A 263 -11.93 5.02 0.83
CA GLY A 263 -11.36 4.61 2.10
C GLY A 263 -10.09 5.37 2.44
N LEU A 264 -9.83 5.46 3.73
CA LEU A 264 -8.61 6.03 4.28
C LEU A 264 -8.14 5.22 5.50
N ALA A 265 -6.85 5.26 5.78
CA ALA A 265 -6.27 4.72 7.00
C ALA A 265 -4.98 5.49 7.30
N GLU A 266 -5.01 6.32 8.34
CA GLU A 266 -3.92 7.24 8.67
C GLU A 266 -3.87 7.49 10.19
N LYS A 267 -2.70 7.87 10.68
CA LYS A 267 -2.54 8.32 12.06
C LYS A 267 -3.03 9.76 12.19
N MET A 268 -4.01 9.97 13.06
CA MET A 268 -4.62 11.29 13.25
C MET A 268 -4.64 11.68 14.74
N GLU A 269 -4.43 12.96 14.99
CA GLU A 269 -4.78 13.57 16.27
C GLU A 269 -6.28 13.77 16.36
N TYR A 270 -6.80 13.84 17.58
CA TYR A 270 -8.25 13.96 17.82
C TYR A 270 -8.92 15.12 17.05
N PRO A 271 -8.39 16.37 17.03
CA PRO A 271 -8.99 17.44 16.25
C PRO A 271 -9.02 17.14 14.74
N THR A 272 -7.94 16.58 14.22
CA THR A 272 -7.82 16.19 12.81
C THR A 272 -8.81 15.08 12.47
N LEU A 273 -8.92 14.04 13.31
CA LEU A 273 -9.87 12.94 13.14
C LEU A 273 -11.30 13.48 13.08
N LYS A 274 -11.68 14.37 14.02
CA LYS A 274 -13.02 14.97 14.07
C LYS A 274 -13.35 15.73 12.77
N GLU A 275 -12.42 16.56 12.31
CA GLU A 275 -12.61 17.30 11.04
C GLU A 275 -12.61 16.37 9.82
N THR A 276 -11.79 15.33 9.79
CA THR A 276 -11.78 14.34 8.71
C THR A 276 -13.11 13.60 8.60
N VAL A 277 -13.75 13.24 9.73
CA VAL A 277 -15.10 12.65 9.71
C VAL A 277 -16.11 13.61 9.10
N LYS A 278 -16.10 14.90 9.48
CA LYS A 278 -17.02 15.92 8.93
C LYS A 278 -16.80 16.14 7.44
N ILE A 279 -15.55 16.25 7.00
CA ILE A 279 -15.21 16.43 5.58
C ILE A 279 -15.65 15.22 4.78
N SER A 280 -15.30 14.01 5.22
CA SER A 280 -15.68 12.78 4.53
C SER A 280 -17.21 12.63 4.45
N ALA A 281 -17.93 12.98 5.52
CA ALA A 281 -19.39 12.98 5.51
C ALA A 281 -19.98 14.01 4.54
N SER A 282 -19.39 15.19 4.41
CA SER A 282 -19.82 16.22 3.46
C SER A 282 -19.64 15.83 1.99
N VAL A 283 -18.60 15.05 1.69
CA VAL A 283 -18.29 14.56 0.34
C VAL A 283 -19.22 13.41 -0.06
N HIS A 284 -19.44 12.46 0.84
CA HIS A 284 -20.13 11.21 0.50
C HIS A 284 -21.60 11.19 0.88
N LEU A 285 -22.07 12.13 1.69
CA LEU A 285 -23.46 12.28 2.16
C LEU A 285 -24.03 10.93 2.68
N PRO A 286 -23.41 10.31 3.70
CA PRO A 286 -23.82 9.00 4.18
C PRO A 286 -25.16 9.03 4.88
N ASP A 287 -25.95 7.97 4.69
CA ASP A 287 -27.20 7.71 5.43
C ASP A 287 -26.94 7.18 6.85
N ALA A 288 -25.73 6.65 7.09
CA ALA A 288 -25.27 6.22 8.40
C ALA A 288 -23.74 6.31 8.51
N ILE A 289 -23.26 6.73 9.68
CA ILE A 289 -21.85 6.75 10.04
C ILE A 289 -21.66 5.84 11.26
N LEU A 290 -21.06 4.69 11.05
CA LEU A 290 -20.78 3.70 12.08
C LEU A 290 -19.47 4.04 12.77
N ILE A 291 -19.46 4.18 14.08
CA ILE A 291 -18.25 4.41 14.89
C ILE A 291 -18.27 3.40 16.05
N GLU A 292 -17.17 2.68 16.25
CA GLU A 292 -17.05 1.76 17.39
C GLU A 292 -17.12 2.52 18.71
N ASP A 293 -18.04 2.12 19.61
CA ASP A 293 -18.23 2.75 20.92
C ASP A 293 -17.24 2.21 21.95
N LYS A 294 -15.97 2.32 21.66
CA LYS A 294 -14.85 1.99 22.56
C LYS A 294 -13.76 3.04 22.47
N ALA A 295 -12.99 3.16 23.53
CA ALA A 295 -11.81 4.00 23.61
C ALA A 295 -12.02 5.41 23.01
N SER A 296 -11.51 5.65 21.80
CA SER A 296 -11.60 6.92 21.08
C SER A 296 -13.02 7.29 20.63
N GLY A 297 -13.85 6.30 20.32
CA GLY A 297 -15.25 6.51 19.96
C GLY A 297 -16.07 7.14 21.07
N GLN A 298 -15.77 6.82 22.35
CA GLN A 298 -16.48 7.35 23.52
C GLN A 298 -16.37 8.87 23.67
N SER A 299 -15.32 9.51 23.15
CA SER A 299 -15.20 10.97 23.12
C SER A 299 -15.70 11.55 21.79
N LEU A 300 -15.41 10.88 20.67
CA LEU A 300 -15.71 11.38 19.33
C LEU A 300 -17.23 11.42 19.04
N ILE A 301 -17.96 10.36 19.43
CA ILE A 301 -19.40 10.24 19.19
C ILE A 301 -20.21 11.38 19.83
N PRO A 302 -20.06 11.67 21.15
CA PRO A 302 -20.77 12.79 21.76
C PRO A 302 -20.43 14.14 21.13
N ASP A 303 -19.14 14.39 20.85
CA ASP A 303 -18.71 15.66 20.27
C ASP A 303 -19.33 15.88 18.88
N LEU A 304 -19.26 14.87 17.98
CA LEU A 304 -19.86 14.95 16.66
C LEU A 304 -21.38 15.13 16.70
N LYS A 305 -22.07 14.44 17.62
CA LYS A 305 -23.54 14.60 17.82
C LYS A 305 -23.92 15.97 18.36
N ALA A 306 -23.08 16.59 19.19
CA ALA A 306 -23.30 17.93 19.72
C ALA A 306 -23.04 19.03 18.67
N GLU A 307 -22.04 18.83 17.81
CA GLU A 307 -21.59 19.84 16.85
C GLU A 307 -22.24 19.72 15.48
N THR A 308 -22.86 18.58 15.15
CA THR A 308 -23.37 18.29 13.81
C THR A 308 -24.71 17.56 13.83
N THR A 309 -25.38 17.54 12.66
CA THR A 309 -26.59 16.73 12.42
C THR A 309 -26.26 15.43 11.68
N LEU A 310 -25.01 14.98 11.70
CA LEU A 310 -24.59 13.77 11.00
C LEU A 310 -25.26 12.52 11.58
N PRO A 311 -25.60 11.51 10.75
CA PRO A 311 -26.30 10.29 11.17
C PRO A 311 -25.35 9.30 11.86
N ILE A 312 -24.80 9.69 13.02
CA ILE A 312 -23.82 8.92 13.78
C ILE A 312 -24.49 7.80 14.55
N LEU A 313 -24.07 6.57 14.28
CA LEU A 313 -24.51 5.35 14.93
C LEU A 313 -23.34 4.72 15.71
N PRO A 314 -23.43 4.70 17.05
CA PRO A 314 -22.45 3.94 17.84
C PRO A 314 -22.63 2.44 17.57
N VAL A 315 -21.52 1.73 17.42
CA VAL A 315 -21.50 0.27 17.25
C VAL A 315 -20.86 -0.36 18.47
N GLU A 316 -21.67 -1.09 19.22
CA GLU A 316 -21.19 -1.89 20.35
C GLU A 316 -20.52 -3.17 19.82
N VAL A 317 -19.36 -3.48 20.36
CA VAL A 317 -18.59 -4.67 20.03
C VAL A 317 -18.72 -5.70 21.13
N GLU A 318 -19.57 -6.70 20.89
CA GLU A 318 -19.87 -7.77 21.84
C GLU A 318 -19.03 -9.03 21.63
N THR A 319 -18.39 -9.17 20.45
CA THR A 319 -17.66 -10.39 20.05
C THR A 319 -16.20 -10.09 19.70
N ASP A 320 -15.36 -11.10 19.80
CA ASP A 320 -13.94 -11.01 19.41
C ASP A 320 -13.76 -10.80 17.91
N LYS A 321 -12.56 -10.34 17.52
CA LYS A 321 -12.21 -10.03 16.13
C LYS A 321 -12.34 -11.22 15.18
N ALA A 322 -11.99 -12.43 15.61
CA ALA A 322 -12.09 -13.64 14.80
C ALA A 322 -13.55 -13.94 14.45
N THR A 323 -14.43 -13.90 15.45
CA THR A 323 -15.88 -14.13 15.28
C THR A 323 -16.50 -13.10 14.33
N ARG A 324 -16.12 -11.81 14.46
CA ARG A 324 -16.59 -10.75 13.55
C ARG A 324 -16.11 -10.99 12.12
N ALA A 325 -14.85 -11.37 11.94
CA ALA A 325 -14.28 -11.67 10.65
C ALA A 325 -14.98 -12.87 9.99
N HIS A 326 -15.09 -13.99 10.69
CA HIS A 326 -15.80 -15.17 10.19
C HIS A 326 -17.27 -14.89 9.85
N SER A 327 -17.93 -14.03 10.64
CA SER A 327 -19.30 -13.60 10.31
C SER A 327 -19.37 -12.82 8.98
N ALA A 328 -18.37 -12.04 8.62
CA ALA A 328 -18.36 -11.25 7.39
C ALA A 328 -18.03 -12.09 6.14
N THR A 329 -17.27 -13.18 6.26
CA THR A 329 -16.78 -13.96 5.11
C THR A 329 -17.85 -14.49 4.16
N PRO A 330 -19.05 -14.97 4.59
CA PRO A 330 -20.02 -15.50 3.65
C PRO A 330 -20.50 -14.50 2.59
N MET A 331 -20.60 -13.22 2.95
CA MET A 331 -21.00 -12.17 2.00
C MET A 331 -19.92 -11.89 0.97
N ILE A 332 -18.66 -11.89 1.39
CA ILE A 332 -17.49 -11.68 0.52
C ILE A 332 -17.32 -12.90 -0.39
N GLN A 333 -17.38 -14.12 0.17
CA GLN A 333 -17.25 -15.38 -0.55
C GLN A 333 -18.34 -15.57 -1.60
N ALA A 334 -19.57 -15.13 -1.32
CA ALA A 334 -20.66 -15.16 -2.27
C ALA A 334 -20.50 -14.17 -3.43
N GLY A 335 -19.47 -13.31 -3.41
CA GLY A 335 -19.19 -12.34 -4.45
C GLY A 335 -20.13 -11.12 -4.44
N ASN A 336 -20.70 -10.81 -3.28
CA ASN A 336 -21.60 -9.67 -3.11
C ASN A 336 -20.88 -8.38 -2.68
N VAL A 337 -19.55 -8.40 -2.58
CA VAL A 337 -18.69 -7.27 -2.19
C VAL A 337 -17.82 -6.88 -3.36
N TYR A 338 -17.94 -5.63 -3.79
CA TYR A 338 -17.25 -5.10 -4.97
C TYR A 338 -16.28 -3.99 -4.58
N LEU A 339 -15.06 -4.05 -5.09
CA LEU A 339 -13.99 -3.08 -4.85
C LEU A 339 -13.67 -2.32 -6.14
N PRO A 340 -13.35 -1.01 -6.08
CA PRO A 340 -12.95 -0.26 -7.28
C PRO A 340 -11.58 -0.74 -7.76
N ARG A 341 -11.47 -1.11 -9.06
CA ARG A 341 -10.25 -1.71 -9.62
C ARG A 341 -9.03 -0.80 -9.52
N ASN A 342 -9.20 0.48 -9.79
CA ASN A 342 -8.10 1.45 -9.90
C ASN A 342 -8.04 2.44 -8.73
N HIS A 343 -8.54 2.06 -7.54
CA HIS A 343 -8.49 2.91 -6.37
C HIS A 343 -7.31 2.53 -5.47
N PRO A 344 -6.46 3.48 -5.03
CA PRO A 344 -5.25 3.19 -4.24
C PRO A 344 -5.53 2.43 -2.93
N PHE A 345 -6.67 2.69 -2.31
CA PHE A 345 -7.07 2.06 -1.06
C PHE A 345 -7.46 0.59 -1.22
N THR A 346 -7.93 0.17 -2.40
CA THR A 346 -8.35 -1.21 -2.68
C THR A 346 -7.24 -2.21 -2.35
N TYR A 347 -6.02 -1.90 -2.74
CA TYR A 347 -4.89 -2.76 -2.45
C TYR A 347 -4.64 -2.91 -0.95
N ARG A 348 -4.57 -1.79 -0.21
CA ARG A 348 -4.38 -1.83 1.24
C ARG A 348 -5.46 -2.66 1.92
N LEU A 349 -6.72 -2.53 1.50
CA LEU A 349 -7.84 -3.29 2.04
C LEU A 349 -7.67 -4.79 1.79
N VAL A 350 -7.47 -5.20 0.54
CA VAL A 350 -7.31 -6.62 0.17
C VAL A 350 -6.09 -7.22 0.87
N GLN A 351 -5.01 -6.46 0.95
CA GLN A 351 -3.78 -6.85 1.60
C GLN A 351 -4.01 -7.09 3.10
N GLN A 352 -4.55 -6.10 3.82
CA GLN A 352 -4.76 -6.21 5.26
C GLN A 352 -5.77 -7.30 5.60
N CYS A 353 -6.82 -7.49 4.78
CA CYS A 353 -7.76 -8.60 4.92
C CYS A 353 -7.09 -9.96 4.70
N ALA A 354 -6.23 -10.09 3.69
CA ALA A 354 -5.52 -11.34 3.41
C ALA A 354 -4.50 -11.71 4.50
N ASP A 355 -3.87 -10.71 5.10
CA ASP A 355 -2.88 -10.87 6.17
C ASP A 355 -3.50 -10.94 7.57
N PHE A 356 -4.82 -10.76 7.67
CA PHE A 356 -5.50 -10.67 8.94
C PHE A 356 -5.35 -11.96 9.77
N ASN A 357 -4.72 -11.78 10.93
CA ASN A 357 -4.58 -12.83 11.95
C ASN A 357 -5.21 -12.33 13.27
N PRO A 358 -6.36 -12.84 13.68
CA PRO A 358 -7.06 -12.37 14.87
C PRO A 358 -6.31 -12.59 16.19
N ALA A 359 -5.33 -13.50 16.20
CA ALA A 359 -4.46 -13.75 17.35
C ALA A 359 -3.15 -12.94 17.29
N GLY A 360 -2.88 -12.24 16.18
CA GLY A 360 -1.67 -11.46 15.93
C GLY A 360 -1.75 -10.02 16.45
N LYS A 361 -0.58 -9.37 16.52
CA LYS A 361 -0.44 -7.93 16.80
C LYS A 361 -0.25 -7.11 15.49
N GLY A 362 -0.92 -7.51 14.41
CA GLY A 362 -0.86 -6.78 13.13
C GLY A 362 -1.78 -5.57 13.10
N HIS A 363 -1.56 -4.67 12.13
CA HIS A 363 -2.53 -3.60 11.82
C HIS A 363 -3.78 -4.25 11.21
N ASP A 364 -4.93 -4.02 11.82
CA ASP A 364 -6.22 -4.60 11.40
C ASP A 364 -7.34 -3.55 11.32
N ASP A 365 -6.98 -2.27 11.40
CA ASP A 365 -7.89 -1.13 11.42
C ASP A 365 -8.85 -1.12 10.22
N ILE A 366 -8.37 -1.43 9.01
CA ILE A 366 -9.21 -1.54 7.80
C ILE A 366 -10.13 -2.77 7.90
N VAL A 367 -9.63 -3.92 8.38
CA VAL A 367 -10.43 -5.13 8.56
C VAL A 367 -11.58 -4.88 9.51
N ASP A 368 -11.32 -4.14 10.60
CA ASP A 368 -12.35 -3.80 11.57
C ASP A 368 -13.45 -2.94 10.94
N THR A 369 -13.11 -1.96 10.07
CA THR A 369 -14.13 -1.17 9.35
C THR A 369 -14.97 -2.01 8.39
N VAL A 370 -14.36 -2.94 7.64
CA VAL A 370 -15.05 -3.82 6.70
C VAL A 370 -16.00 -4.77 7.43
N THR A 371 -15.50 -5.41 8.48
CA THR A 371 -16.29 -6.39 9.26
C THR A 371 -17.43 -5.71 10.03
N GLN A 372 -17.18 -4.52 10.60
CA GLN A 372 -18.19 -3.70 11.25
C GLN A 372 -19.34 -3.38 10.30
N PHE A 373 -19.05 -2.87 9.10
CA PHE A 373 -20.08 -2.54 8.11
C PHE A 373 -20.87 -3.77 7.66
N ILE A 374 -20.21 -4.87 7.28
CA ILE A 374 -20.89 -6.09 6.82
C ILE A 374 -21.78 -6.67 7.94
N ASN A 375 -21.29 -6.74 9.17
CA ASN A 375 -22.04 -7.27 10.29
C ASN A 375 -23.22 -6.36 10.67
N TRP A 376 -23.04 -5.03 10.61
CA TRP A 376 -24.14 -4.09 10.78
C TRP A 376 -25.21 -4.30 9.70
N LEU A 377 -24.83 -4.44 8.44
CA LEU A 377 -25.77 -4.67 7.33
C LEU A 377 -26.58 -5.95 7.51
N LYS A 378 -25.97 -7.04 7.99
CA LYS A 378 -26.65 -8.30 8.32
C LYS A 378 -27.69 -8.14 9.43
N ARG A 379 -27.36 -7.37 10.49
CA ARG A 379 -28.30 -7.08 11.57
C ARG A 379 -29.52 -6.32 11.05
N GLN A 380 -29.34 -5.37 10.13
CA GLN A 380 -30.42 -4.65 9.48
C GLN A 380 -31.34 -5.57 8.65
N ALA A 381 -30.76 -6.53 7.93
CA ALA A 381 -31.54 -7.49 7.13
C ALA A 381 -32.39 -8.45 7.99
N ASN A 382 -31.97 -8.73 9.23
CA ASN A 382 -32.61 -9.63 10.16
C ASN A 382 -33.71 -8.95 11.02
N GLY A 383 -34.14 -7.72 10.67
CA GLY A 383 -35.31 -7.07 11.30
C GLY A 383 -35.02 -6.29 12.58
N ALA A 384 -33.77 -5.93 12.86
CA ALA A 384 -33.44 -4.92 13.88
C ALA A 384 -34.08 -3.57 13.47
N PRO A 385 -34.71 -2.78 14.39
CA PRO A 385 -35.40 -1.56 14.03
C PRO A 385 -34.44 -0.57 13.37
N VAL A 386 -34.77 -0.14 12.14
CA VAL A 386 -34.05 0.91 11.42
C VAL A 386 -34.43 2.23 12.09
N ILE A 387 -33.47 2.84 12.81
CA ILE A 387 -33.61 4.24 13.19
C ILE A 387 -33.29 5.06 11.92
N THR A 388 -34.28 5.27 11.08
CA THR A 388 -34.21 6.24 9.99
C THR A 388 -34.56 7.61 10.57
N THR A 389 -33.56 8.48 10.72
CA THR A 389 -33.84 9.91 10.76
C THR A 389 -34.26 10.30 9.35
N ARG A 390 -35.55 10.48 9.12
CA ARG A 390 -36.08 11.13 7.92
C ARG A 390 -35.52 12.53 7.90
N HIS A 391 -34.66 12.83 6.94
CA HIS A 391 -34.48 14.19 6.49
C HIS A 391 -35.80 14.60 5.83
N GLU A 392 -36.61 15.41 6.53
CA GLU A 392 -37.65 16.16 5.88
C GLU A 392 -36.98 17.01 4.81
N GLU A 393 -37.44 16.86 3.55
CA GLU A 393 -37.13 17.79 2.48
C GLU A 393 -37.61 19.17 2.95
N VAL A 394 -36.68 20.02 3.40
CA VAL A 394 -36.99 21.43 3.54
C VAL A 394 -37.14 21.95 2.13
N ALA A 395 -38.39 22.03 1.69
CA ALA A 395 -38.73 22.68 0.44
C ALA A 395 -38.24 24.13 0.52
N PHE A 396 -37.23 24.45 -0.27
CA PHE A 396 -36.80 25.84 -0.57
C PHE A 396 -37.90 26.51 -1.43
N ALA A 397 -39.08 26.66 -0.91
CA ALA A 397 -40.11 27.51 -1.44
C ALA A 397 -40.10 28.79 -0.59
N ASN A 398 -39.77 29.90 -1.26
CA ASN A 398 -39.84 31.28 -0.77
C ASN A 398 -38.57 31.88 -0.13
N LEU A 399 -37.52 32.01 -0.94
CA LEU A 399 -36.58 33.12 -0.78
C LEU A 399 -36.99 34.23 -1.79
N PRO A 400 -37.17 35.50 -1.37
CA PRO A 400 -37.44 36.59 -2.27
C PRO A 400 -36.24 36.82 -3.18
N ARG A 401 -36.48 36.83 -4.50
CA ARG A 401 -35.45 37.12 -5.50
C ARG A 401 -34.98 38.57 -5.30
N ALA A 402 -33.71 38.73 -4.94
CA ALA A 402 -33.05 40.02 -4.98
C ALA A 402 -33.03 40.55 -6.43
N PRO A 403 -33.22 41.87 -6.65
CA PRO A 403 -33.23 42.43 -7.99
C PRO A 403 -31.86 42.35 -8.63
N MET A 404 -31.78 41.77 -9.85
CA MET A 404 -30.58 41.74 -10.65
C MET A 404 -30.23 43.14 -11.11
N SER A 405 -29.20 43.76 -10.55
CA SER A 405 -28.53 44.91 -11.16
C SER A 405 -27.60 44.42 -12.26
N ARG A 406 -27.98 44.78 -13.52
CA ARG A 406 -27.06 44.64 -14.65
C ARG A 406 -25.89 45.62 -14.47
N GLN A 407 -24.71 45.11 -14.17
CA GLN A 407 -23.44 45.77 -14.47
C GLN A 407 -22.49 44.71 -15.04
N GLU A 408 -22.23 44.81 -16.32
CA GLU A 408 -21.19 44.06 -17.01
C GLU A 408 -19.82 44.57 -16.51
N PRO A 409 -18.88 43.70 -16.12
CA PRO A 409 -17.51 44.13 -15.95
C PRO A 409 -16.77 44.09 -17.29
N THR A 410 -16.35 45.24 -17.76
CA THR A 410 -15.44 45.42 -18.87
C THR A 410 -14.09 44.80 -18.57
N ILE A 411 -13.77 43.69 -19.21
CA ILE A 411 -12.45 43.05 -19.12
C ILE A 411 -11.48 43.82 -20.02
N ALA A 412 -10.59 44.59 -19.42
CA ALA A 412 -9.46 45.22 -20.12
C ALA A 412 -8.40 44.15 -20.46
N ARG A 413 -8.14 43.99 -21.77
CA ARG A 413 -7.04 43.16 -22.30
C ARG A 413 -5.70 43.86 -22.02
N PRO A 414 -4.68 43.19 -21.44
CA PRO A 414 -3.34 43.74 -21.41
C PRO A 414 -2.68 43.63 -22.79
N LYS A 415 -2.12 44.75 -23.25
CA LYS A 415 -1.33 44.88 -24.47
C LYS A 415 -0.01 44.10 -24.32
N ALA A 416 0.29 43.25 -25.30
CA ALA A 416 1.61 42.68 -25.50
C ALA A 416 2.65 43.80 -25.69
N ARG A 417 3.71 43.80 -24.90
CA ARG A 417 4.93 44.55 -25.16
C ARG A 417 6.05 43.61 -25.53
N ASN A 418 6.42 43.63 -26.79
CA ASN A 418 7.69 43.16 -27.30
C ASN A 418 8.82 43.85 -26.57
N LEU A 419 9.77 43.03 -26.07
CA LEU A 419 11.15 43.46 -25.80
C LEU A 419 12.09 42.33 -26.24
N LEU A 420 12.48 42.42 -27.49
CA LEU A 420 13.72 41.90 -28.03
C LEU A 420 14.86 42.88 -27.70
N ARG A 421 16.01 42.28 -27.34
CA ARG A 421 17.43 42.70 -27.33
C ARG A 421 18.03 42.77 -25.95
N GLY A 422 18.99 41.88 -25.77
CA GLY A 422 20.42 42.08 -25.90
C GLY A 422 21.20 41.67 -24.67
N TYR A 423 22.15 40.82 -24.92
CA TYR A 423 23.34 40.29 -24.27
C TYR A 423 23.19 38.94 -23.62
#